data_b590f8d1757737caa2787d515d590999
#
_entry.id   b590f8d1757737caa2787d515d590999
#
_cell.length_a   1.000
_cell.length_b   1.000
_cell.length_c   1.000
_cell.angle_alpha   90.00
_cell.angle_beta   90.00
_cell.angle_gamma   90.00
#
_symmetry.space_group_name_H-M   'P 1'
#
loop_
_entity.id
_entity.type
_entity.pdbx_description
1 polymer ?
#
loop_
_entity_poly.entity_id
_entity_poly.type
_entity_poly.pdbx_seq_one_letter_code
_entity_poly.pdbx_strand_id
1 'polypeptide(L)'
;MQQNYSFVRILPMGNEIKRERFKKVAGNRVQRILDTLTLLSNCANRNNYDYKESDVKLMFTEIDKALKNTKEVFAANSAREDEKFKFLD
;
A
#
# COMPACT_ATOMS: atom_id res chain seq x y z
N MET A 1 -5.33 15.01 -27.06
CA MET A 1 -5.40 15.30 -26.63
C MET A 1 -5.31 15.64 -25.96
N GLN A 2 -5.61 15.62 -25.79
CA GLN A 2 -5.66 16.09 -25.09
C GLN A 2 -5.07 16.52 -24.38
N GLN A 3 -4.63 16.96 -24.30
CA GLN A 3 -3.98 17.36 -23.65
C GLN A 3 -3.77 18.58 -23.26
N ASN A 4 -3.90 19.47 -23.79
CA ASN A 4 -3.80 20.80 -23.63
C ASN A 4 -4.34 21.32 -22.41
N TYR A 5 -5.33 20.82 -21.96
CA TYR A 5 -5.85 21.27 -20.74
C TYR A 5 -4.90 21.01 -19.63
N SER A 6 -3.85 20.33 -19.90
CA SER A 6 -2.98 20.01 -18.85
C SER A 6 -2.37 21.23 -18.23
N PHE A 7 -1.98 22.23 -18.94
CA PHE A 7 -1.31 23.27 -18.26
C PHE A 7 -2.23 24.21 -17.53
N VAL A 8 -3.43 24.19 -17.86
CA VAL A 8 -4.36 24.98 -17.14
C VAL A 8 -4.45 24.51 -15.73
N ARG A 9 -4.33 23.23 -15.54
CA ARG A 9 -4.47 22.70 -14.25
C ARG A 9 -3.21 22.70 -13.49
N ILE A 10 -2.22 23.35 -13.99
CA ILE A 10 -0.99 23.33 -13.32
C ILE A 10 -1.00 24.02 -12.00
N LEU A 11 -1.70 25.08 -11.87
CA LEU A 11 -1.66 25.85 -10.71
C LEU A 11 -1.98 25.14 -9.45
N PRO A 12 -3.17 24.74 -9.24
CA PRO A 12 -3.48 24.03 -8.02
C PRO A 12 -3.08 22.60 -8.13
N MET A 13 -2.27 22.30 -9.09
CA MET A 13 -2.04 20.95 -9.43
C MET A 13 -1.12 20.20 -8.54
N GLY A 14 -0.46 20.83 -7.62
CA GLY A 14 0.41 20.12 -6.74
C GLY A 14 -0.28 18.94 -6.10
N ASN A 15 -1.49 19.17 -5.58
CA ASN A 15 -2.23 18.14 -4.92
C ASN A 15 -2.76 17.10 -5.88
N GLU A 16 -3.22 17.53 -7.04
CA GLU A 16 -3.71 16.58 -8.01
C GLU A 16 -2.62 15.68 -8.54
N ILE A 17 -1.44 16.23 -8.76
CA ILE A 17 -0.32 15.45 -9.24
C ILE A 17 0.08 14.43 -8.19
N LYS A 18 0.12 14.85 -6.93
CA LYS A 18 0.45 13.94 -5.85
C LYS A 18 -0.60 12.85 -5.70
N ARG A 19 -1.85 13.22 -5.88
CA ARG A 19 -2.94 12.25 -5.78
C ARG A 19 -2.82 11.19 -6.86
N GLU A 20 -2.58 11.60 -8.10
CA GLU A 20 -2.45 10.66 -9.20
C GLU A 20 -1.22 9.79 -9.03
N ARG A 21 -0.15 10.38 -8.53
CA ARG A 21 1.06 9.61 -8.28
C ARG A 21 0.82 8.57 -7.20
N PHE A 22 0.11 8.94 -6.15
CA PHE A 22 -0.20 7.99 -5.09
C PHE A 22 -1.02 6.82 -5.62
N LYS A 23 -2.07 7.12 -6.38
CA LYS A 23 -2.93 6.07 -6.91
C LYS A 23 -2.13 5.11 -7.79
N LYS A 24 -1.26 5.66 -8.61
CA LYS A 24 -0.49 4.82 -9.50
C LYS A 24 0.55 4.00 -8.75
N VAL A 25 1.34 4.64 -7.93
CA VAL A 25 2.43 3.96 -7.25
C VAL A 25 1.92 3.00 -6.20
N ALA A 26 1.03 3.47 -5.33
CA ALA A 26 0.51 2.62 -4.28
C ALA A 26 -0.34 1.51 -4.87
N GLY A 27 -1.12 1.82 -5.91
CA GLY A 27 -1.93 0.80 -6.56
C GLY A 27 -1.08 -0.32 -7.13
N ASN A 28 0.02 0.03 -7.79
CA ASN A 28 0.91 -0.99 -8.35
C ASN A 28 1.54 -1.83 -7.25
N ARG A 29 1.90 -1.19 -6.14
CA ARG A 29 2.51 -1.92 -5.03
C ARG A 29 1.54 -2.85 -4.34
N VAL A 30 0.29 -2.40 -4.17
CA VAL A 30 -0.74 -3.26 -3.61
C VAL A 30 -0.96 -4.46 -4.51
N GLN A 31 -1.04 -4.22 -5.82
CA GLN A 31 -1.25 -5.33 -6.75
C GLN A 31 -0.12 -6.34 -6.65
N ARG A 32 1.10 -5.86 -6.50
CA ARG A 32 2.24 -6.76 -6.37
C ARG A 32 2.17 -7.57 -5.08
N ILE A 33 1.71 -6.96 -3.99
CA ILE A 33 1.53 -7.69 -2.74
C ILE A 33 0.49 -8.79 -2.92
N LEU A 34 -0.65 -8.45 -3.53
CA LEU A 34 -1.71 -9.43 -3.73
C LEU A 34 -1.25 -10.58 -4.62
N ASP A 35 -0.51 -10.26 -5.68
CA ASP A 35 0.01 -11.28 -6.57
C ASP A 35 1.01 -12.17 -5.84
N THR A 36 1.84 -11.57 -5.00
CA THR A 36 2.83 -12.33 -4.26
C THR A 36 2.17 -13.24 -3.24
N LEU A 37 1.08 -12.78 -2.62
CA LEU A 37 0.35 -13.63 -1.71
C LEU A 37 -0.26 -14.82 -2.44
N THR A 38 -0.72 -14.62 -3.66
CA THR A 38 -1.23 -15.71 -4.47
C THR A 38 -0.11 -16.72 -4.75
N LEU A 39 1.08 -16.22 -5.09
CA LEU A 39 2.21 -17.10 -5.31
C LEU A 39 2.58 -17.86 -4.04
N LEU A 40 2.52 -17.18 -2.91
CA LEU A 40 2.81 -17.84 -1.64
C LEU A 40 1.81 -18.95 -1.38
N SER A 41 0.53 -18.74 -1.70
CA SER A 41 -0.47 -19.76 -1.46
C SER A 41 -0.20 -21.01 -2.29
N ASN A 42 0.49 -20.89 -3.42
CA ASN A 42 0.83 -22.05 -4.22
C ASN A 42 1.85 -22.96 -3.50
N CYS A 43 2.55 -22.40 -2.52
CA CYS A 43 3.51 -23.19 -1.75
C CYS A 43 2.81 -24.10 -0.75
N ALA A 44 1.51 -23.98 -0.61
CA ALA A 44 0.76 -24.85 0.30
C ALA A 44 0.59 -26.26 -0.26
N ASN A 45 0.95 -26.46 -1.52
CA ASN A 45 0.79 -27.77 -2.16
C ASN A 45 1.77 -28.77 -1.59
N ARG A 46 1.27 -29.69 -0.77
CA ARG A 46 2.12 -30.67 -0.09
C ARG A 46 2.67 -31.72 -1.03
N ASN A 47 2.19 -31.79 -2.23
CA ASN A 47 2.79 -32.70 -3.20
C ASN A 47 4.15 -32.21 -3.64
N ASN A 48 4.36 -30.90 -3.60
CA ASN A 48 5.62 -30.31 -4.05
C ASN A 48 6.48 -29.77 -2.94
N TYR A 49 5.89 -29.46 -1.78
CA TYR A 49 6.61 -28.79 -0.71
C TYR A 49 6.37 -29.45 0.63
N ASP A 50 7.40 -29.48 1.42
CA ASP A 50 7.30 -30.02 2.77
C ASP A 50 7.39 -28.86 3.76
N TYR A 51 6.43 -28.78 4.67
CA TYR A 51 6.44 -27.72 5.66
C TYR A 51 5.64 -28.15 6.89
N LYS A 52 5.96 -27.50 8.00
CA LYS A 52 5.29 -27.76 9.25
C LYS A 52 4.33 -26.63 9.57
N GLU A 53 3.39 -26.91 10.45
CA GLU A 53 2.48 -25.87 10.89
C GLU A 53 3.22 -24.73 11.56
N SER A 54 4.32 -25.03 12.25
CA SER A 54 5.09 -23.97 12.88
C SER A 54 5.72 -23.04 11.85
N ASP A 55 6.06 -23.55 10.68
CA ASP A 55 6.59 -22.71 9.59
C ASP A 55 5.52 -21.74 9.11
N VAL A 56 4.30 -22.26 8.94
CA VAL A 56 3.20 -21.43 8.46
C VAL A 56 2.89 -20.34 9.47
N LYS A 57 2.88 -20.70 10.74
CA LYS A 57 2.61 -19.75 11.79
C LYS A 57 3.66 -18.64 11.81
N LEU A 58 4.91 -19.01 11.66
CA LEU A 58 5.98 -18.04 11.65
C LEU A 58 5.86 -17.09 10.46
N MET A 59 5.58 -17.66 9.28
CA MET A 59 5.41 -16.84 8.08
C MET A 59 4.35 -15.78 8.28
N PHE A 60 3.19 -16.19 8.72
CA PHE A 60 2.09 -15.23 8.82
C PHE A 60 2.25 -14.29 9.99
N THR A 61 2.94 -14.71 11.04
CA THR A 61 3.25 -13.78 12.13
C THR A 61 4.10 -12.62 11.61
N GLU A 62 5.08 -12.94 10.76
CA GLU A 62 5.95 -11.90 10.22
C GLU A 62 5.22 -11.01 9.21
N ILE A 63 4.38 -11.61 8.39
CA ILE A 63 3.60 -10.84 7.42
C ILE A 63 2.64 -9.91 8.15
N ASP A 64 1.95 -10.42 9.17
CA ASP A 64 1.02 -9.63 9.94
C ASP A 64 1.72 -8.48 10.64
N LYS A 65 2.91 -8.71 11.14
CA LYS A 65 3.69 -7.69 11.79
C LYS A 65 4.06 -6.57 10.82
N ALA A 66 4.49 -6.95 9.63
CA ALA A 66 4.85 -5.97 8.61
C ALA A 66 3.62 -5.18 8.18
N LEU A 67 2.49 -5.86 8.04
CA LEU A 67 1.25 -5.19 7.67
C LEU A 67 0.83 -4.20 8.74
N LYS A 68 0.90 -4.60 9.99
CA LYS A 68 0.54 -3.71 11.08
C LYS A 68 1.44 -2.48 11.10
N ASN A 69 2.74 -2.68 10.94
CA ASN A 69 3.67 -1.56 10.91
C ASN A 69 3.36 -0.59 9.78
N THR A 70 3.03 -1.13 8.61
CA THR A 70 2.70 -0.29 7.47
C THR A 70 1.44 0.52 7.73
N LYS A 71 0.44 -0.11 8.32
CA LYS A 71 -0.79 0.59 8.66
C LYS A 71 -0.51 1.72 9.65
N GLU A 72 0.40 1.50 10.57
CA GLU A 72 0.73 2.52 11.55
C GLU A 72 1.41 3.72 10.93
N VAL A 73 2.21 3.50 9.90
CA VAL A 73 2.83 4.60 9.20
C VAL A 73 1.77 5.50 8.55
N PHE A 74 0.78 4.89 7.92
CA PHE A 74 -0.30 5.65 7.32
C PHE A 74 -1.13 6.36 8.39
N ALA A 75 -1.41 5.67 9.48
CA ALA A 75 -2.20 6.26 10.54
C ALA A 75 -1.50 7.46 11.16
N ALA A 76 -0.20 7.37 11.35
CA ALA A 76 0.56 8.47 11.92
C ALA A 76 0.50 9.71 11.02
N ASN A 77 0.57 9.50 9.73
CA ASN A 77 0.51 10.63 8.80
C ASN A 77 -0.89 11.21 8.70
N SER A 78 -1.89 10.39 8.79
CA SER A 78 -3.26 10.87 8.82
C SER A 78 -3.53 11.67 10.08
N ALA A 79 -3.03 11.20 11.19
CA ALA A 79 -3.23 11.89 12.45
C ALA A 79 -2.60 13.27 12.41
N ARG A 80 -1.42 13.37 11.80
CA ARG A 80 -0.77 14.66 11.67
C ARG A 80 -1.56 15.61 10.81
N GLU A 81 -2.17 15.08 9.79
CA GLU A 81 -2.98 15.88 8.92
C GLU A 81 -4.21 16.37 9.64
N ASP A 82 -4.82 15.53 10.42
CA ASP A 82 -5.96 15.91 11.22
C ASP A 82 -5.61 17.00 12.21
N GLU A 83 -4.48 16.88 12.86
CA GLU A 83 -4.03 17.89 13.79
C GLU A 83 -3.84 19.22 13.10
N LYS A 84 -3.24 19.18 11.94
CA LYS A 84 -3.01 20.36 11.17
C LYS A 84 -4.33 21.04 10.83
N PHE A 85 -5.29 20.26 10.43
CA PHE A 85 -6.58 20.78 10.07
C PHE A 85 -7.26 21.44 11.25
N LYS A 86 -7.23 20.80 12.40
CA LYS A 86 -7.82 21.36 13.59
C LYS A 86 -7.16 22.66 13.99
N PHE A 87 -5.86 22.71 13.83
CA PHE A 87 -5.14 23.91 14.20
C PHE A 87 -5.60 25.11 13.39
N LEU A 88 -5.96 24.89 12.15
CA LEU A 88 -6.42 25.96 11.32
C LEU A 88 -7.79 26.47 11.73
N ASP A 89 -8.54 25.68 12.40
CA ASP A 89 -9.82 26.12 12.92
C ASP A 89 -9.65 27.06 14.07
#